data_4531958184768a9705ea39a135bf5d69
#
_entry.id   4531958184768a9705ea39a135bf5d69
#
_cell.length_a   1.000
_cell.length_b   1.000
_cell.length_c   1.000
_cell.angle_alpha   90.00
_cell.angle_beta   90.00
_cell.angle_gamma   90.00
#
_symmetry.space_group_name_H-M   'P 1'
#
loop_
_entity.id
_entity.type
_entity.pdbx_description
1 polymer ?
#
loop_
_entity_poly.entity_id
_entity_poly.type
_entity_poly.pdbx_seq_one_letter_code
_entity_poly.pdbx_strand_id
1 'polypeptide(L)'
;MISVFHPGELAAQAKAGLSAEAERVGGIVRTTVPPAAADFLTEQSMLVIGGGDEQGRVWASLLTGAPGFLRAGAVAAGDVGETAVVDIAAHPQPSDPRAAALTHEARIGAIAIDPSTRRRMRINGLAAPTAAGLRLTAEQVYSNCPKYIQRRDLESVRPDGPGRVATVHNTFDAAARQMIIEADTFFIATVSATGDYDASHRGGNPGFVTIDRDGTLVWPDYRGNAMMMTLGNLEQNPAAGLLFVDWSTGTTLQLTGTAWVEWDHPERPIRFSIAAVHRTELASPLSWSEPEYSRFNPSGGAPFVGR
;
A
#
# COMPACT_ATOMS: atom_id res chain seq x y z
N MET A 1 -26.60 -0.58 -14.35
CA MET A 1 -25.64 0.19 -13.53
C MET A 1 -24.23 -0.16 -14.01
N ILE A 2 -23.39 0.85 -14.21
CA ILE A 2 -21.97 0.61 -14.54
C ILE A 2 -21.31 0.07 -13.26
N SER A 3 -20.59 -1.05 -13.36
CA SER A 3 -19.85 -1.62 -12.22
C SER A 3 -18.79 -0.63 -11.73
N VAL A 4 -18.63 -0.52 -10.42
CA VAL A 4 -17.51 0.21 -9.82
C VAL A 4 -16.17 -0.56 -9.94
N PHE A 5 -16.25 -1.84 -10.34
CA PHE A 5 -15.13 -2.73 -10.53
C PHE A 5 -14.74 -2.81 -11.99
N HIS A 6 -13.45 -2.76 -12.27
CA HIS A 6 -12.93 -2.95 -13.62
C HIS A 6 -12.88 -4.44 -14.02
N PRO A 7 -12.71 -4.79 -15.32
CA PRO A 7 -12.80 -6.17 -15.79
C PRO A 7 -11.90 -7.17 -15.07
N GLY A 8 -10.69 -6.78 -14.66
CA GLY A 8 -9.77 -7.63 -13.92
C GLY A 8 -10.29 -7.98 -12.52
N GLU A 9 -10.89 -7.00 -11.81
CA GLU A 9 -11.49 -7.23 -10.50
C GLU A 9 -12.69 -8.17 -10.60
N LEU A 10 -13.54 -7.99 -11.61
CA LEU A 10 -14.66 -8.89 -11.87
C LEU A 10 -14.18 -10.32 -12.18
N ALA A 11 -13.09 -10.47 -12.96
CA ALA A 11 -12.48 -11.76 -13.24
C ALA A 11 -11.92 -12.43 -11.97
N ALA A 12 -11.19 -11.69 -11.14
CA ALA A 12 -10.65 -12.18 -9.88
C ALA A 12 -11.77 -12.57 -8.89
N GLN A 13 -12.83 -11.78 -8.80
CA GLN A 13 -14.02 -12.08 -8.00
C GLN A 13 -14.71 -13.36 -8.46
N ALA A 14 -14.85 -13.57 -9.76
CA ALA A 14 -15.42 -14.77 -10.34
C ALA A 14 -14.57 -16.01 -10.05
N LYS A 15 -13.24 -15.94 -10.26
CA LYS A 15 -12.30 -17.03 -9.94
C LYS A 15 -12.30 -17.37 -8.45
N ALA A 16 -12.45 -16.37 -7.58
CA ALA A 16 -12.52 -16.57 -6.13
C ALA A 16 -13.89 -17.05 -5.63
N GLY A 17 -14.94 -17.06 -6.48
CA GLY A 17 -16.31 -17.38 -6.09
C GLY A 17 -16.96 -16.29 -5.20
N LEU A 18 -16.53 -15.03 -5.31
CA LEU A 18 -16.90 -13.93 -4.42
C LEU A 18 -17.70 -12.82 -5.13
N SER A 19 -18.17 -13.02 -6.37
CA SER A 19 -18.87 -11.99 -7.15
C SER A 19 -20.08 -11.40 -6.43
N ALA A 20 -20.93 -12.24 -5.81
CA ALA A 20 -22.12 -11.76 -5.08
C ALA A 20 -21.75 -11.02 -3.77
N GLU A 21 -20.64 -11.36 -3.12
CA GLU A 21 -20.14 -10.65 -1.95
C GLU A 21 -19.53 -9.30 -2.36
N ALA A 22 -18.78 -9.27 -3.45
CA ALA A 22 -18.19 -8.06 -4.02
C ALA A 22 -19.27 -7.05 -4.45
N GLU A 23 -20.32 -7.49 -5.15
CA GLU A 23 -21.42 -6.63 -5.55
C GLU A 23 -22.08 -5.91 -4.35
N ARG A 24 -22.28 -6.64 -3.24
CA ARG A 24 -22.86 -6.06 -2.02
C ARG A 24 -21.97 -5.00 -1.37
N VAL A 25 -20.63 -5.15 -1.46
CA VAL A 25 -19.69 -4.19 -0.86
C VAL A 25 -19.25 -3.09 -1.82
N GLY A 26 -19.51 -3.21 -3.13
CA GLY A 26 -19.13 -2.22 -4.13
C GLY A 26 -19.68 -0.81 -3.84
N GLY A 27 -20.84 -0.72 -3.22
CA GLY A 27 -21.46 0.56 -2.85
C GLY A 27 -20.70 1.39 -1.80
N ILE A 28 -19.63 0.86 -1.18
CA ILE A 28 -18.79 1.64 -0.26
C ILE A 28 -17.73 2.48 -1.01
N VAL A 29 -17.45 2.18 -2.27
CA VAL A 29 -16.52 2.97 -3.10
C VAL A 29 -17.22 4.29 -3.46
N ARG A 30 -16.59 5.39 -3.15
CA ARG A 30 -17.10 6.75 -3.31
C ARG A 30 -16.10 7.61 -4.05
N THR A 31 -16.55 8.74 -4.56
CA THR A 31 -15.72 9.82 -5.13
C THR A 31 -15.53 10.98 -4.14
N THR A 32 -16.13 10.89 -2.96
CA THR A 32 -16.10 11.94 -1.91
C THR A 32 -15.45 11.39 -0.63
N VAL A 33 -14.84 12.27 0.14
CA VAL A 33 -14.30 11.96 1.47
C VAL A 33 -15.35 12.35 2.53
N PRO A 34 -15.98 11.39 3.21
CA PRO A 34 -16.93 11.68 4.28
C PRO A 34 -16.24 12.41 5.46
N PRO A 35 -16.97 13.21 6.28
CA PRO A 35 -16.39 13.94 7.43
C PRO A 35 -15.56 13.04 8.37
N ALA A 36 -16.10 11.89 8.78
CA ALA A 36 -15.37 10.95 9.64
C ALA A 36 -14.09 10.37 9.00
N ALA A 37 -14.01 10.34 7.67
CA ALA A 37 -12.80 9.94 6.94
C ALA A 37 -11.81 11.13 6.86
N ALA A 38 -12.31 12.35 6.74
CA ALA A 38 -11.49 13.57 6.80
C ALA A 38 -10.82 13.72 8.19
N ASP A 39 -11.58 13.51 9.26
CA ASP A 39 -11.05 13.50 10.63
C ASP A 39 -9.97 12.43 10.78
N PHE A 40 -10.25 11.20 10.34
CA PHE A 40 -9.28 10.09 10.34
C PHE A 40 -7.99 10.46 9.61
N LEU A 41 -8.06 11.07 8.43
CA LEU A 41 -6.87 11.47 7.67
C LEU A 41 -6.04 12.51 8.43
N THR A 42 -6.68 13.46 9.09
CA THR A 42 -5.99 14.52 9.83
C THR A 42 -5.16 13.97 11.01
N GLU A 43 -5.58 12.85 11.59
CA GLU A 43 -4.89 12.20 12.71
C GLU A 43 -3.64 11.39 12.28
N GLN A 44 -3.47 11.13 10.98
CA GLN A 44 -2.41 10.23 10.50
C GLN A 44 -1.02 10.86 10.58
N SER A 45 -0.01 10.00 10.79
CA SER A 45 1.42 10.35 10.71
C SER A 45 2.12 9.68 9.52
N MET A 46 1.43 8.78 8.80
CA MET A 46 1.97 8.07 7.65
C MET A 46 0.92 7.86 6.56
N LEU A 47 1.40 7.81 5.33
CA LEU A 47 0.63 7.46 4.13
C LEU A 47 1.52 6.60 3.23
N VAL A 48 1.02 5.47 2.75
CA VAL A 48 1.71 4.73 1.70
C VAL A 48 1.05 5.05 0.36
N ILE A 49 1.88 5.36 -0.63
CA ILE A 49 1.45 5.64 -1.99
C ILE A 49 2.05 4.63 -2.97
N GLY A 50 1.23 4.14 -3.90
CA GLY A 50 1.64 3.27 -4.99
C GLY A 50 1.61 4.00 -6.33
N GLY A 51 2.56 3.70 -7.24
CA GLY A 51 2.57 4.27 -8.57
C GLY A 51 3.83 3.94 -9.36
N GLY A 52 3.92 4.44 -10.60
CA GLY A 52 5.06 4.26 -11.48
C GLY A 52 6.22 5.22 -11.16
N ASP A 53 7.44 4.78 -11.45
CA ASP A 53 8.58 5.67 -11.65
C ASP A 53 8.66 6.16 -13.11
N GLU A 54 9.68 6.95 -13.46
CA GLU A 54 9.88 7.45 -14.84
C GLU A 54 10.12 6.33 -15.87
N GLN A 55 10.51 5.14 -15.44
CA GLN A 55 10.68 3.96 -16.29
C GLN A 55 9.42 3.07 -16.34
N GLY A 56 8.33 3.49 -15.69
CA GLY A 56 7.08 2.73 -15.60
C GLY A 56 7.11 1.53 -14.64
N ARG A 57 8.16 1.39 -13.82
CA ARG A 57 8.23 0.35 -12.78
C ARG A 57 7.33 0.74 -11.61
N VAL A 58 6.57 -0.22 -11.09
CA VAL A 58 5.64 0.01 -9.99
C VAL A 58 6.39 -0.04 -8.65
N TRP A 59 6.18 0.97 -7.81
CA TRP A 59 6.74 1.05 -6.47
C TRP A 59 5.67 1.43 -5.44
N ALA A 60 5.89 1.03 -4.20
CA ALA A 60 5.17 1.54 -3.04
C ALA A 60 6.14 2.38 -2.21
N SER A 61 5.73 3.61 -1.83
CA SER A 61 6.55 4.59 -1.13
C SER A 61 5.86 5.07 0.15
N LEU A 62 6.65 5.36 1.18
CA LEU A 62 6.17 5.86 2.46
C LEU A 62 6.33 7.38 2.52
N LEU A 63 5.24 8.08 2.81
CA LEU A 63 5.22 9.48 3.20
C LEU A 63 4.91 9.60 4.68
N THR A 64 5.59 10.50 5.38
CA THR A 64 5.37 10.75 6.80
C THR A 64 5.24 12.23 7.07
N GLY A 65 4.49 12.58 8.13
CA GLY A 65 4.30 13.95 8.56
C GLY A 65 3.69 14.01 9.95
N ALA A 66 3.70 15.18 10.56
CA ALA A 66 2.96 15.40 11.80
C ALA A 66 1.45 15.29 11.55
N PRO A 67 0.63 14.95 12.57
CA PRO A 67 -0.82 15.01 12.45
C PRO A 67 -1.29 16.33 11.82
N GLY A 68 -2.18 16.23 10.83
CA GLY A 68 -2.58 17.34 9.97
C GLY A 68 -1.79 17.48 8.67
N PHE A 69 -0.81 16.59 8.39
CA PHE A 69 -0.15 16.55 7.09
C PHE A 69 -1.05 16.03 5.96
N LEU A 70 -2.12 15.27 6.30
CA LEU A 70 -3.18 14.89 5.38
C LEU A 70 -4.43 15.72 5.68
N ARG A 71 -4.93 16.43 4.69
CA ARG A 71 -6.15 17.24 4.84
C ARG A 71 -7.09 17.01 3.67
N ALA A 72 -8.27 16.49 3.97
CA ALA A 72 -9.33 16.37 2.99
C ALA A 72 -10.02 17.71 2.76
N GLY A 73 -10.40 17.98 1.52
CA GLY A 73 -11.14 19.14 1.09
C GLY A 73 -11.95 18.84 -0.17
N ALA A 74 -12.55 19.88 -0.72
CA ALA A 74 -13.21 19.82 -2.01
C ALA A 74 -12.80 21.03 -2.85
N VAL A 75 -12.74 20.84 -4.16
CA VAL A 75 -12.50 21.91 -5.14
C VAL A 75 -13.63 21.92 -6.15
N ALA A 76 -13.99 23.10 -6.62
CA ALA A 76 -14.98 23.23 -7.69
C ALA A 76 -14.46 22.56 -8.97
N ALA A 77 -15.29 21.69 -9.56
CA ALA A 77 -14.98 20.94 -10.78
C ALA A 77 -15.87 21.39 -11.96
N GLY A 78 -15.93 22.68 -12.21
CA GLY A 78 -16.74 23.25 -13.28
C GLY A 78 -18.23 22.90 -13.13
N ASP A 79 -18.86 22.46 -14.23
CA ASP A 79 -20.30 22.11 -14.26
C ASP A 79 -20.61 20.77 -13.57
N VAL A 80 -19.61 20.01 -13.09
CA VAL A 80 -19.77 18.68 -12.50
C VAL A 80 -19.94 18.73 -10.97
N GLY A 81 -19.86 19.92 -10.36
CA GLY A 81 -19.98 20.11 -8.91
C GLY A 81 -18.62 20.16 -8.19
N GLU A 82 -18.50 19.53 -7.02
CA GLU A 82 -17.27 19.48 -6.24
C GLU A 82 -16.56 18.13 -6.39
N THR A 83 -15.24 18.17 -6.51
CA THR A 83 -14.37 16.99 -6.50
C THR A 83 -13.61 16.94 -5.20
N ALA A 84 -13.58 15.78 -4.55
CA ALA A 84 -12.81 15.59 -3.33
C ALA A 84 -11.32 15.64 -3.62
N VAL A 85 -10.59 16.31 -2.75
CA VAL A 85 -9.13 16.38 -2.79
C VAL A 85 -8.55 16.02 -1.43
N VAL A 86 -7.33 15.51 -1.43
CA VAL A 86 -6.52 15.34 -0.22
C VAL A 86 -5.19 16.05 -0.43
N ASP A 87 -4.96 17.10 0.35
CA ASP A 87 -3.66 17.76 0.42
C ASP A 87 -2.74 16.93 1.32
N ILE A 88 -1.56 16.60 0.82
CA ILE A 88 -0.52 15.80 1.46
C ILE A 88 0.68 16.71 1.66
N ALA A 89 0.89 17.23 2.88
CA ALA A 89 2.00 18.13 3.19
C ALA A 89 3.31 17.35 3.42
N ALA A 90 3.70 16.56 2.43
CA ALA A 90 4.93 15.78 2.41
C ALA A 90 5.35 15.51 0.96
N HIS A 91 6.67 15.49 0.74
CA HIS A 91 7.29 15.01 -0.50
C HIS A 91 7.92 13.64 -0.25
N PRO A 92 8.01 12.77 -1.26
CA PRO A 92 8.89 11.61 -1.19
C PRO A 92 10.33 12.05 -0.87
N GLN A 93 11.05 11.20 -0.16
CA GLN A 93 12.48 11.48 0.05
C GLN A 93 13.21 11.55 -1.30
N PRO A 94 14.26 12.37 -1.45
CA PRO A 94 14.99 12.47 -2.71
C PRO A 94 15.57 11.14 -3.22
N SER A 95 15.83 10.19 -2.30
CA SER A 95 16.29 8.84 -2.62
C SER A 95 15.15 7.89 -3.01
N ASP A 96 13.89 8.25 -2.82
CA ASP A 96 12.76 7.39 -3.15
C ASP A 96 12.69 7.17 -4.67
N PRO A 97 12.49 5.93 -5.14
CA PRO A 97 12.42 5.62 -6.57
C PRO A 97 11.38 6.43 -7.35
N ARG A 98 10.35 6.95 -6.67
CA ARG A 98 9.28 7.73 -7.28
C ARG A 98 9.46 9.25 -7.16
N ALA A 99 10.53 9.71 -6.50
CA ALA A 99 10.71 11.14 -6.24
C ALA A 99 10.66 11.99 -7.52
N ALA A 100 11.32 11.56 -8.58
CA ALA A 100 11.33 12.25 -9.87
C ALA A 100 9.95 12.24 -10.56
N ALA A 101 9.28 11.09 -10.61
CA ALA A 101 7.95 10.97 -11.23
C ALA A 101 6.89 11.88 -10.55
N LEU A 102 7.00 12.10 -9.24
CA LEU A 102 6.07 12.93 -8.48
C LEU A 102 6.38 14.43 -8.51
N THR A 103 7.37 14.86 -9.30
CA THR A 103 7.53 16.28 -9.69
C THR A 103 6.56 16.72 -10.78
N HIS A 104 5.81 15.79 -11.34
CA HIS A 104 4.76 16.00 -12.34
C HIS A 104 3.44 15.37 -11.85
N GLU A 105 2.37 15.67 -12.56
CA GLU A 105 1.09 15.03 -12.33
C GLU A 105 1.18 13.51 -12.63
N ALA A 106 0.71 12.68 -11.70
CA ALA A 106 0.80 11.24 -11.82
C ALA A 106 -0.39 10.54 -11.15
N ARG A 107 -0.87 9.44 -11.73
CA ARG A 107 -1.83 8.57 -11.05
C ARG A 107 -1.18 7.85 -9.89
N ILE A 108 -1.86 7.80 -8.75
CA ILE A 108 -1.43 7.08 -7.56
C ILE A 108 -2.58 6.33 -6.91
N GLY A 109 -2.26 5.20 -6.28
CA GLY A 109 -3.08 4.61 -5.23
C GLY A 109 -2.50 4.97 -3.88
N ALA A 110 -3.33 5.32 -2.91
CA ALA A 110 -2.89 5.68 -1.57
C ALA A 110 -3.63 4.89 -0.49
N ILE A 111 -2.92 4.54 0.58
CA ILE A 111 -3.51 3.95 1.78
C ILE A 111 -3.02 4.68 3.03
N ALA A 112 -3.95 5.29 3.74
CA ALA A 112 -3.77 5.78 5.09
C ALA A 112 -4.10 4.66 6.08
N ILE A 113 -3.24 4.46 7.07
CA ILE A 113 -3.40 3.41 8.07
C ILE A 113 -2.99 3.92 9.44
N ASP A 114 -3.85 3.67 10.43
CA ASP A 114 -3.57 3.86 11.84
C ASP A 114 -3.45 2.48 12.50
N PRO A 115 -2.23 2.03 12.81
CA PRO A 115 -2.03 0.76 13.50
C PRO A 115 -2.67 0.72 14.88
N SER A 116 -2.70 1.85 15.62
CA SER A 116 -3.17 1.90 16.99
C SER A 116 -4.66 1.56 17.12
N THR A 117 -5.45 1.99 16.15
CA THR A 117 -6.90 1.72 16.08
C THR A 117 -7.27 0.63 15.08
N ARG A 118 -6.29 0.08 14.35
CA ARG A 118 -6.49 -0.87 13.23
C ARG A 118 -7.44 -0.32 12.15
N ARG A 119 -7.43 0.98 11.93
CA ARG A 119 -8.25 1.63 10.88
C ARG A 119 -7.39 1.90 9.65
N ARG A 120 -8.01 1.81 8.49
CA ARG A 120 -7.38 2.17 7.22
C ARG A 120 -8.40 2.61 6.20
N MET A 121 -7.99 3.50 5.31
CA MET A 121 -8.74 3.88 4.14
C MET A 121 -7.84 4.02 2.91
N ARG A 122 -8.43 3.86 1.75
CA ARG A 122 -7.75 4.03 0.47
C ARG A 122 -8.33 5.21 -0.29
N ILE A 123 -7.45 5.86 -1.03
CA ILE A 123 -7.77 6.98 -1.89
C ILE A 123 -6.94 6.82 -3.15
N ASN A 124 -7.58 6.53 -4.27
CA ASN A 124 -6.91 6.42 -5.56
C ASN A 124 -7.30 7.60 -6.43
N GLY A 125 -6.41 8.06 -7.28
CA GLY A 125 -6.70 9.17 -8.18
C GLY A 125 -5.45 9.82 -8.77
N LEU A 126 -5.56 11.11 -9.06
CA LEU A 126 -4.53 11.90 -9.74
C LEU A 126 -3.85 12.84 -8.75
N ALA A 127 -2.55 12.67 -8.57
CA ALA A 127 -1.73 13.51 -7.70
C ALA A 127 -0.98 14.55 -8.53
N ALA A 128 -1.05 15.81 -8.11
CA ALA A 128 -0.28 16.92 -8.67
C ALA A 128 0.68 17.46 -7.59
N PRO A 129 1.92 17.86 -7.96
CA PRO A 129 2.85 18.48 -7.03
C PRO A 129 2.36 19.87 -6.59
N THR A 130 2.65 20.19 -5.32
CA THR A 130 2.41 21.52 -4.74
C THR A 130 3.68 21.99 -4.04
N ALA A 131 3.73 23.25 -3.63
CA ALA A 131 4.87 23.77 -2.87
C ALA A 131 5.07 23.05 -1.52
N ALA A 132 3.99 22.51 -0.92
CA ALA A 132 4.03 21.83 0.37
C ALA A 132 4.13 20.30 0.26
N GLY A 133 3.95 19.73 -0.91
CA GLY A 133 3.90 18.28 -1.12
C GLY A 133 3.10 17.90 -2.35
N LEU A 134 1.99 17.18 -2.16
CA LEU A 134 1.12 16.70 -3.24
C LEU A 134 -0.33 17.08 -2.97
N ARG A 135 -1.12 17.25 -4.03
CA ARG A 135 -2.59 17.28 -3.98
C ARG A 135 -3.13 16.10 -4.75
N LEU A 136 -3.84 15.23 -4.07
CA LEU A 136 -4.52 14.07 -4.65
C LEU A 136 -5.98 14.41 -4.94
N THR A 137 -6.36 14.48 -6.21
CA THR A 137 -7.74 14.53 -6.67
C THR A 137 -8.31 13.11 -6.60
N ALA A 138 -9.29 12.90 -5.73
CA ALA A 138 -9.81 11.57 -5.43
C ALA A 138 -10.80 11.09 -6.48
N GLU A 139 -10.56 9.92 -7.05
CA GLU A 139 -11.48 9.20 -7.94
C GLU A 139 -12.16 8.03 -7.23
N GLN A 140 -11.45 7.40 -6.29
CA GLN A 140 -11.97 6.33 -5.45
C GLN A 140 -11.57 6.56 -3.99
N VAL A 141 -12.55 6.50 -3.09
CA VAL A 141 -12.39 6.62 -1.64
C VAL A 141 -13.17 5.50 -0.97
N TYR A 142 -12.50 4.68 -0.17
CA TYR A 142 -13.16 3.59 0.54
C TYR A 142 -12.37 3.10 1.75
N SER A 143 -13.08 2.61 2.76
CA SER A 143 -12.50 1.98 3.95
C SER A 143 -12.34 0.47 3.74
N ASN A 144 -11.42 -0.12 4.47
CA ASN A 144 -11.17 -1.56 4.45
C ASN A 144 -11.35 -2.17 5.83
N CYS A 145 -11.66 -3.47 5.83
CA CYS A 145 -11.77 -4.26 7.05
C CYS A 145 -10.48 -4.16 7.90
N PRO A 146 -10.56 -4.11 9.26
CA PRO A 146 -9.40 -4.02 10.16
C PRO A 146 -8.58 -5.31 10.28
N LYS A 147 -8.97 -6.39 9.61
CA LYS A 147 -8.28 -7.68 9.69
C LYS A 147 -6.81 -7.56 9.29
N TYR A 148 -5.98 -8.35 9.99
CA TYR A 148 -4.55 -8.52 9.73
C TYR A 148 -3.70 -7.26 9.94
N ILE A 149 -4.23 -6.20 10.55
CA ILE A 149 -3.44 -5.06 11.02
C ILE A 149 -2.91 -5.41 12.41
N GLN A 150 -1.59 -5.41 12.58
CA GLN A 150 -0.98 -5.55 13.88
C GLN A 150 -1.09 -4.20 14.60
N ARG A 151 -1.60 -4.20 15.85
CA ARG A 151 -1.71 -2.97 16.61
C ARG A 151 -0.32 -2.51 17.05
N ARG A 152 -0.05 -1.23 16.84
CA ARG A 152 1.16 -0.55 17.33
C ARG A 152 0.79 0.86 17.74
N ASP A 153 1.42 1.34 18.81
CA ASP A 153 1.33 2.73 19.23
C ASP A 153 2.58 3.48 18.75
N LEU A 154 2.40 4.71 18.28
CA LEU A 154 3.52 5.59 17.92
C LEU A 154 4.24 6.01 19.20
N GLU A 155 5.49 5.57 19.38
CA GLU A 155 6.26 5.86 20.60
C GLU A 155 7.06 7.15 20.49
N SER A 156 7.67 7.39 19.33
CA SER A 156 8.47 8.57 19.12
C SER A 156 8.54 8.98 17.65
N VAL A 157 8.80 10.25 17.46
CA VAL A 157 9.13 10.83 16.15
C VAL A 157 10.53 11.43 16.27
N ARG A 158 11.47 10.89 15.52
CA ARG A 158 12.83 11.44 15.50
C ARG A 158 12.80 12.82 14.86
N PRO A 159 13.42 13.84 15.47
CA PRO A 159 13.53 15.13 14.84
C PRO A 159 14.37 15.02 13.55
N ASP A 160 13.90 15.66 12.49
CA ASP A 160 14.67 15.83 11.26
C ASP A 160 15.88 16.70 11.57
N GLY A 161 17.06 16.07 11.72
CA GLY A 161 18.32 16.79 11.90
C GLY A 161 18.88 17.23 10.55
N PRO A 162 19.43 18.46 10.42
CA PRO A 162 20.13 18.86 9.21
C PRO A 162 21.34 17.93 8.97
N GLY A 163 21.40 17.34 7.77
CA GLY A 163 22.58 16.56 7.33
C GLY A 163 22.45 15.04 7.42
N ARG A 164 21.29 14.48 7.70
CA ARG A 164 21.09 13.05 7.68
C ARG A 164 20.92 12.55 6.23
N VAL A 165 22.00 11.99 5.69
CA VAL A 165 21.94 11.29 4.41
C VAL A 165 21.47 9.86 4.69
N ALA A 166 20.33 9.49 4.16
CA ALA A 166 19.86 8.11 4.21
C ALA A 166 20.81 7.20 3.43
N THR A 167 21.26 6.10 4.04
CA THR A 167 22.06 5.10 3.34
C THR A 167 21.17 4.25 2.48
N VAL A 168 21.46 4.20 1.18
CA VAL A 168 20.67 3.45 0.19
C VAL A 168 21.43 2.20 -0.24
N HIS A 169 20.74 1.06 -0.25
CA HIS A 169 21.24 -0.23 -0.73
C HIS A 169 20.33 -0.73 -1.85
N ASN A 170 20.90 -1.10 -3.00
CA ASN A 170 20.16 -1.58 -4.17
C ASN A 170 20.38 -3.07 -4.45
N THR A 171 20.72 -3.83 -3.42
CA THR A 171 20.97 -5.27 -3.53
C THR A 171 20.03 -6.07 -2.64
N PHE A 172 19.65 -7.27 -3.09
CA PHE A 172 18.89 -8.23 -2.29
C PHE A 172 19.82 -9.02 -1.38
N ASP A 173 20.32 -8.36 -0.33
CA ASP A 173 21.27 -8.88 0.64
C ASP A 173 20.61 -9.64 1.80
N ALA A 174 21.43 -10.10 2.76
CA ALA A 174 20.93 -10.81 3.95
C ALA A 174 20.01 -9.93 4.82
N ALA A 175 20.29 -8.63 4.91
CA ALA A 175 19.45 -7.70 5.67
C ALA A 175 18.07 -7.51 5.03
N ALA A 176 18.01 -7.39 3.70
CA ALA A 176 16.74 -7.34 2.97
C ALA A 176 15.92 -8.64 3.16
N ARG A 177 16.59 -9.81 3.10
CA ARG A 177 15.95 -11.10 3.38
C ARG A 177 15.38 -11.18 4.79
N GLN A 178 16.14 -10.73 5.79
CA GLN A 178 15.73 -10.76 7.18
C GLN A 178 14.51 -9.87 7.41
N MET A 179 14.49 -8.64 6.87
CA MET A 179 13.34 -7.75 6.94
C MET A 179 12.06 -8.40 6.39
N ILE A 180 12.15 -9.17 5.31
CA ILE A 180 10.99 -9.84 4.71
C ILE A 180 10.49 -11.00 5.59
N ILE A 181 11.41 -11.83 6.09
CA ILE A 181 11.05 -13.01 6.91
C ILE A 181 10.45 -12.60 8.25
N GLU A 182 10.98 -11.53 8.86
CA GLU A 182 10.50 -11.01 10.14
C GLU A 182 9.28 -10.09 10.01
N ALA A 183 8.92 -9.68 8.79
CA ALA A 183 7.79 -8.79 8.57
C ALA A 183 6.47 -9.45 9.01
N ASP A 184 5.67 -8.69 9.72
CA ASP A 184 4.26 -8.98 10.01
C ASP A 184 3.30 -8.11 9.19
N THR A 185 3.87 -7.18 8.45
CA THR A 185 3.16 -6.19 7.64
C THR A 185 4.01 -5.78 6.44
N PHE A 186 3.38 -5.70 5.28
CA PHE A 186 3.93 -5.01 4.13
C PHE A 186 2.81 -4.33 3.33
N PHE A 187 3.20 -3.47 2.40
CA PHE A 187 2.29 -2.81 1.47
C PHE A 187 2.61 -3.24 0.05
N ILE A 188 1.57 -3.37 -0.77
CA ILE A 188 1.70 -3.71 -2.19
C ILE A 188 1.02 -2.64 -3.04
N ALA A 189 1.74 -2.16 -4.04
CA ALA A 189 1.20 -1.32 -5.12
C ALA A 189 1.00 -2.18 -6.36
N THR A 190 -0.14 -2.01 -7.04
CA THR A 190 -0.47 -2.66 -8.31
C THR A 190 -1.08 -1.65 -9.26
N VAL A 191 -1.17 -2.01 -10.54
CA VAL A 191 -1.70 -1.14 -11.59
C VAL A 191 -2.64 -1.91 -12.50
N SER A 192 -3.76 -1.29 -12.86
CA SER A 192 -4.72 -1.85 -13.83
C SER A 192 -4.19 -1.76 -15.26
N ALA A 193 -4.87 -2.39 -16.21
CA ALA A 193 -4.57 -2.25 -17.64
C ALA A 193 -4.75 -0.80 -18.15
N THR A 194 -5.55 0.01 -17.45
CA THR A 194 -5.81 1.42 -17.80
C THR A 194 -4.85 2.40 -17.13
N GLY A 195 -3.91 1.91 -16.30
CA GLY A 195 -2.91 2.74 -15.62
C GLY A 195 -3.39 3.30 -14.28
N ASP A 196 -4.48 2.77 -13.72
CA ASP A 196 -4.98 3.16 -12.40
C ASP A 196 -4.25 2.37 -11.32
N TYR A 197 -3.65 3.06 -10.37
CA TYR A 197 -2.87 2.45 -9.30
C TYR A 197 -3.70 2.22 -8.05
N ASP A 198 -3.35 1.15 -7.33
CA ASP A 198 -3.88 0.81 -6.02
C ASP A 198 -2.73 0.55 -5.03
N ALA A 199 -2.95 0.91 -3.76
CA ALA A 199 -2.05 0.56 -2.68
C ALA A 199 -2.81 -0.21 -1.61
N SER A 200 -2.28 -1.35 -1.19
CA SER A 200 -2.91 -2.28 -0.26
C SER A 200 -1.98 -2.65 0.88
N HIS A 201 -2.55 -2.86 2.06
CA HIS A 201 -1.87 -3.46 3.20
C HIS A 201 -2.01 -4.99 3.18
N ARG A 202 -0.95 -5.68 3.53
CA ARG A 202 -0.91 -7.11 3.82
C ARG A 202 -0.31 -7.33 5.21
N GLY A 203 -0.88 -8.24 5.99
CA GLY A 203 -0.36 -8.55 7.31
C GLY A 203 -0.63 -9.99 7.71
N GLY A 204 0.22 -10.51 8.60
CA GLY A 204 0.18 -11.86 9.13
C GLY A 204 1.11 -11.97 10.33
N ASN A 205 1.36 -13.18 10.81
CA ASN A 205 2.44 -13.42 11.76
C ASN A 205 3.80 -13.38 11.04
N PRO A 206 4.92 -13.04 11.72
CA PRO A 206 6.25 -13.18 11.12
C PRO A 206 6.43 -14.53 10.43
N GLY A 207 7.02 -14.52 9.23
CA GLY A 207 7.13 -15.71 8.36
C GLY A 207 5.91 -15.95 7.46
N PHE A 208 4.88 -15.08 7.47
CA PHE A 208 3.77 -15.21 6.51
C PHE A 208 4.19 -14.88 5.07
N VAL A 209 5.29 -14.17 4.89
CA VAL A 209 5.98 -14.03 3.61
C VAL A 209 7.19 -14.96 3.63
N THR A 210 7.27 -15.85 2.67
CA THR A 210 8.39 -16.77 2.50
C THR A 210 9.20 -16.43 1.26
N ILE A 211 10.42 -16.92 1.18
CA ILE A 211 11.33 -16.73 0.06
C ILE A 211 11.72 -18.10 -0.46
N ASP A 212 11.30 -18.42 -1.68
CA ASP A 212 11.64 -19.69 -2.33
C ASP A 212 13.14 -19.77 -2.70
N ARG A 213 13.58 -20.95 -3.15
CA ARG A 213 14.98 -21.19 -3.49
C ARG A 213 15.52 -20.33 -4.63
N ASP A 214 14.64 -19.92 -5.55
CA ASP A 214 14.94 -19.02 -6.68
C ASP A 214 14.87 -17.53 -6.30
N GLY A 215 14.53 -17.20 -5.05
CA GLY A 215 14.37 -15.84 -4.57
C GLY A 215 12.98 -15.24 -4.75
N THR A 216 12.02 -16.00 -5.26
CA THR A 216 10.62 -15.57 -5.38
C THR A 216 10.00 -15.42 -4.00
N LEU A 217 9.33 -14.29 -3.75
CA LEU A 217 8.53 -14.10 -2.53
C LEU A 217 7.17 -14.76 -2.70
N VAL A 218 6.66 -15.37 -1.62
CA VAL A 218 5.35 -16.03 -1.62
C VAL A 218 4.60 -15.68 -0.35
N TRP A 219 3.33 -15.30 -0.49
CA TRP A 219 2.43 -15.07 0.64
C TRP A 219 1.00 -15.49 0.31
N PRO A 220 0.20 -15.92 1.30
CA PRO A 220 -1.20 -16.33 1.09
C PRO A 220 -2.12 -15.13 0.86
N ASP A 221 -3.22 -15.34 0.10
CA ASP A 221 -4.32 -14.38 0.00
C ASP A 221 -5.33 -14.64 1.13
N TYR A 222 -5.16 -13.97 2.25
CA TYR A 222 -6.10 -14.07 3.36
C TYR A 222 -7.46 -13.44 3.04
N ARG A 223 -8.54 -14.01 3.56
CA ARG A 223 -9.91 -13.56 3.30
C ARG A 223 -10.14 -12.10 3.72
N GLY A 224 -10.29 -11.22 2.77
CA GLY A 224 -10.52 -9.78 2.92
C GLY A 224 -11.98 -9.36 2.76
N ASN A 225 -12.19 -8.26 2.03
CA ASN A 225 -13.48 -7.61 1.79
C ASN A 225 -14.15 -8.02 0.45
N ALA A 226 -13.67 -9.05 -0.19
CA ALA A 226 -14.12 -9.56 -1.49
C ALA A 226 -13.95 -8.61 -2.71
N MET A 227 -13.49 -7.37 -2.54
CA MET A 227 -13.35 -6.42 -3.65
C MET A 227 -12.29 -6.85 -4.68
N MET A 228 -11.27 -7.61 -4.26
CA MET A 228 -10.23 -8.20 -5.10
C MET A 228 -9.38 -7.20 -5.90
N MET A 229 -9.26 -5.95 -5.46
CA MET A 229 -8.59 -4.88 -6.24
C MET A 229 -7.16 -5.21 -6.62
N THR A 230 -6.32 -5.62 -5.67
CA THR A 230 -4.93 -6.03 -5.96
C THR A 230 -4.89 -7.23 -6.92
N LEU A 231 -5.70 -8.28 -6.66
CA LEU A 231 -5.72 -9.48 -7.49
C LEU A 231 -6.30 -9.19 -8.87
N GLY A 232 -7.28 -8.28 -8.94
CA GLY A 232 -7.86 -7.83 -10.20
C GLY A 232 -6.88 -7.06 -11.08
N ASN A 233 -6.06 -6.21 -10.47
CA ASN A 233 -4.96 -5.58 -11.20
C ASN A 233 -3.98 -6.63 -11.74
N LEU A 234 -3.58 -7.60 -10.91
CA LEU A 234 -2.65 -8.68 -11.30
C LEU A 234 -3.20 -9.60 -12.40
N GLU A 235 -4.52 -9.71 -12.55
CA GLU A 235 -5.14 -10.42 -13.68
C GLU A 235 -4.87 -9.75 -15.03
N GLN A 236 -4.60 -8.45 -15.03
CA GLN A 236 -4.43 -7.67 -16.25
C GLN A 236 -2.99 -7.19 -16.45
N ASN A 237 -2.28 -6.93 -15.35
CA ASN A 237 -0.93 -6.39 -15.38
C ASN A 237 -0.12 -6.96 -14.19
N PRO A 238 0.91 -7.75 -14.43
CA PRO A 238 1.69 -8.37 -13.37
C PRO A 238 2.63 -7.40 -12.64
N ALA A 239 2.79 -6.16 -13.11
CA ALA A 239 3.69 -5.19 -12.48
C ALA A 239 3.22 -4.86 -11.06
N ALA A 240 4.12 -4.97 -10.10
CA ALA A 240 3.84 -4.71 -8.71
C ALA A 240 5.05 -4.13 -7.98
N GLY A 241 4.78 -3.37 -6.91
CA GLY A 241 5.78 -2.86 -5.99
C GLY A 241 5.45 -3.23 -4.55
N LEU A 242 6.44 -3.63 -3.77
CA LEU A 242 6.27 -3.95 -2.35
C LEU A 242 7.03 -2.95 -1.50
N LEU A 243 6.49 -2.67 -0.31
CA LEU A 243 7.15 -1.86 0.71
C LEU A 243 7.07 -2.58 2.05
N PHE A 244 8.21 -2.91 2.61
CA PHE A 244 8.37 -3.36 4.00
C PHE A 244 8.91 -2.20 4.83
N VAL A 245 8.46 -2.09 6.06
CA VAL A 245 8.90 -1.07 7.02
C VAL A 245 9.38 -1.78 8.28
N ASP A 246 10.59 -1.50 8.69
CA ASP A 246 11.04 -1.80 10.04
C ASP A 246 10.44 -0.75 10.99
N TRP A 247 9.49 -1.16 11.79
CA TRP A 247 8.70 -0.28 12.65
C TRP A 247 9.51 0.32 13.81
N SER A 248 10.64 -0.29 14.17
CA SER A 248 11.51 0.18 15.24
C SER A 248 12.55 1.20 14.73
N THR A 249 13.18 0.91 13.61
CA THR A 249 14.26 1.75 13.05
C THR A 249 13.77 2.77 12.04
N GLY A 250 12.60 2.53 11.43
CA GLY A 250 12.11 3.31 10.29
C GLY A 250 12.86 3.03 9.00
N THR A 251 13.61 1.94 8.91
CA THR A 251 14.20 1.46 7.65
C THR A 251 13.11 0.98 6.71
N THR A 252 13.18 1.34 5.45
CA THR A 252 12.27 0.86 4.41
C THR A 252 12.98 -0.05 3.43
N LEU A 253 12.28 -1.10 2.98
CA LEU A 253 12.69 -1.94 1.87
C LEU A 253 11.61 -1.88 0.80
N GLN A 254 11.93 -1.29 -0.32
CA GLN A 254 11.07 -1.18 -1.49
C GLN A 254 11.56 -2.18 -2.55
N LEU A 255 10.63 -2.95 -3.11
CA LEU A 255 10.89 -3.90 -4.18
C LEU A 255 9.99 -3.57 -5.36
N THR A 256 10.50 -3.69 -6.57
CA THR A 256 9.69 -3.68 -7.78
C THR A 256 9.89 -4.97 -8.56
N GLY A 257 8.84 -5.42 -9.25
CA GLY A 257 8.89 -6.67 -9.99
C GLY A 257 7.54 -7.07 -10.57
N THR A 258 7.34 -8.36 -10.72
CA THR A 258 6.11 -8.94 -11.26
C THR A 258 5.49 -9.90 -10.26
N ALA A 259 4.17 -9.84 -10.10
CA ALA A 259 3.40 -10.72 -9.23
C ALA A 259 2.33 -11.47 -10.02
N TRP A 260 1.99 -12.67 -9.54
CA TRP A 260 0.90 -13.48 -10.08
C TRP A 260 0.22 -14.30 -8.98
N VAL A 261 -1.01 -14.71 -9.22
CA VAL A 261 -1.83 -15.49 -8.29
C VAL A 261 -1.91 -16.94 -8.73
N GLU A 262 -1.67 -17.88 -7.83
CA GLU A 262 -1.89 -19.32 -8.07
C GLU A 262 -3.35 -19.67 -7.76
N TRP A 263 -4.24 -19.51 -8.74
CA TRP A 263 -5.68 -19.70 -8.57
C TRP A 263 -6.09 -21.13 -8.26
N ASP A 264 -5.33 -22.11 -8.74
CA ASP A 264 -5.62 -23.55 -8.54
C ASP A 264 -5.28 -24.03 -7.12
N HIS A 265 -4.61 -23.18 -6.31
CA HIS A 265 -4.30 -23.48 -4.93
C HIS A 265 -5.39 -22.94 -3.97
N PRO A 266 -5.84 -23.72 -2.96
CA PRO A 266 -6.92 -23.32 -2.05
C PRO A 266 -6.67 -21.98 -1.33
N GLU A 267 -5.42 -21.68 -0.99
CA GLU A 267 -5.03 -20.44 -0.29
C GLU A 267 -4.67 -19.31 -1.27
N ARG A 268 -4.72 -19.57 -2.59
CA ARG A 268 -4.41 -18.60 -3.65
C ARG A 268 -3.13 -17.79 -3.35
N PRO A 269 -1.98 -18.43 -3.14
CA PRO A 269 -0.77 -17.69 -2.85
C PRO A 269 -0.44 -16.74 -3.98
N ILE A 270 0.06 -15.58 -3.61
CA ILE A 270 0.64 -14.62 -4.54
C ILE A 270 2.14 -14.85 -4.55
N ARG A 271 2.72 -14.92 -5.75
CA ARG A 271 4.15 -14.98 -5.97
C ARG A 271 4.66 -13.67 -6.53
N PHE A 272 5.87 -13.29 -6.16
CA PHE A 272 6.50 -12.06 -6.63
C PHE A 272 7.96 -12.29 -6.97
N SER A 273 8.30 -12.04 -8.24
CA SER A 273 9.68 -12.05 -8.74
C SER A 273 10.26 -10.64 -8.66
N ILE A 274 11.39 -10.51 -7.96
CA ILE A 274 12.06 -9.24 -7.72
C ILE A 274 12.84 -8.82 -8.97
N ALA A 275 12.59 -7.60 -9.47
CA ALA A 275 13.37 -7.00 -10.55
C ALA A 275 14.40 -5.99 -10.02
N ALA A 276 14.04 -5.20 -9.00
CA ALA A 276 14.97 -4.26 -8.36
C ALA A 276 14.63 -4.07 -6.88
N VAL A 277 15.63 -3.64 -6.13
CA VAL A 277 15.61 -3.46 -4.67
C VAL A 277 16.06 -2.03 -4.34
N HIS A 278 15.39 -1.40 -3.39
CA HIS A 278 15.77 -0.12 -2.83
C HIS A 278 15.53 -0.13 -1.31
N ARG A 279 16.59 -0.35 -0.52
CA ARG A 279 16.52 -0.32 0.94
C ARG A 279 17.14 0.97 1.46
N THR A 280 16.35 1.74 2.20
CA THR A 280 16.78 3.03 2.75
C THR A 280 16.77 2.95 4.27
N GLU A 281 17.95 3.06 4.88
CA GLU A 281 18.08 3.06 6.33
C GLU A 281 17.50 4.36 6.91
N LEU A 282 16.72 4.19 7.99
CA LEU A 282 16.12 5.31 8.71
C LEU A 282 15.26 6.26 7.85
N ALA A 283 14.64 5.71 6.81
CA ALA A 283 13.79 6.44 5.87
C ALA A 283 12.59 7.11 6.55
N SER A 284 12.01 6.47 7.57
CA SER A 284 10.93 7.02 8.38
C SER A 284 11.46 7.59 9.70
N PRO A 285 11.00 8.77 10.14
CA PRO A 285 11.30 9.28 11.47
C PRO A 285 10.47 8.60 12.56
N LEU A 286 9.45 7.84 12.21
CA LEU A 286 8.50 7.24 13.15
C LEU A 286 9.09 5.96 13.76
N SER A 287 8.94 5.82 15.07
CA SER A 287 9.25 4.60 15.82
C SER A 287 8.00 4.13 16.54
N TRP A 288 7.70 2.86 16.41
CA TRP A 288 6.46 2.25 16.88
C TRP A 288 6.74 1.16 17.90
N SER A 289 5.76 0.92 18.77
CA SER A 289 5.82 -0.15 19.78
C SER A 289 5.91 -1.54 19.16
N GLU A 290 6.28 -2.54 19.97
CA GLU A 290 6.11 -3.94 19.64
C GLU A 290 4.66 -4.23 19.22
N PRO A 291 4.45 -5.21 18.31
CA PRO A 291 3.12 -5.49 17.79
C PRO A 291 2.24 -6.24 18.79
N GLU A 292 0.99 -5.83 18.90
CA GLU A 292 -0.08 -6.70 19.36
C GLU A 292 -0.72 -7.36 18.13
N TYR A 293 -0.48 -8.65 17.96
CA TYR A 293 -0.92 -9.37 16.76
C TYR A 293 -2.45 -9.43 16.62
N SER A 294 -2.90 -9.33 15.38
CA SER A 294 -4.31 -9.42 15.06
C SER A 294 -4.86 -10.82 15.37
N ARG A 295 -5.99 -10.89 16.08
CA ARG A 295 -6.71 -12.16 16.30
C ARG A 295 -7.19 -12.85 15.02
N PHE A 296 -7.13 -12.15 13.89
CA PHE A 296 -7.49 -12.68 12.57
C PHE A 296 -6.28 -13.30 11.86
N ASN A 297 -5.06 -13.13 12.38
CA ASN A 297 -3.92 -13.83 11.83
C ASN A 297 -4.16 -15.34 11.97
N PRO A 298 -3.92 -16.13 10.91
CA PRO A 298 -4.06 -17.58 11.00
C PRO A 298 -3.19 -18.17 12.09
N SER A 299 -3.77 -19.06 12.91
CA SER A 299 -3.03 -19.82 13.92
C SER A 299 -2.22 -20.90 13.20
N GLY A 300 -0.88 -20.87 13.30
CA GLY A 300 -0.02 -21.94 12.82
C GLY A 300 0.15 -21.96 11.31
N GLY A 301 0.64 -20.87 10.74
CA GLY A 301 1.20 -20.90 9.38
C GLY A 301 2.48 -21.73 9.38
N ALA A 302 2.41 -22.99 8.96
CA ALA A 302 3.61 -23.65 8.47
C ALA A 302 4.12 -22.80 7.29
N PRO A 303 5.43 -22.52 7.18
CA PRO A 303 5.96 -21.80 6.03
C PRO A 303 5.52 -22.54 4.78
N PHE A 304 5.06 -21.79 3.76
CA PHE A 304 4.80 -22.30 2.44
C PHE A 304 6.10 -22.95 1.94
N VAL A 305 6.22 -24.26 2.09
CA VAL A 305 7.33 -25.01 1.50
C VAL A 305 6.85 -25.37 0.11
N GLY A 306 7.26 -24.58 -0.87
CA GLY A 306 7.04 -24.91 -2.28
C GLY A 306 7.62 -26.29 -2.58
N ARG A 307 6.80 -27.19 -3.15
CA ARG A 307 7.24 -28.48 -3.68
C ARG A 307 7.97 -28.29 -5.00
#